data_1c4bfcd34954c0c477c183c46582ac6a
#
_entry.id   1c4bfcd34954c0c477c183c46582ac6a
#
_cell.length_a   1.000
_cell.length_b   1.000
_cell.length_c   1.000
_cell.angle_alpha   90.00
_cell.angle_beta   90.00
_cell.angle_gamma   90.00
#
_symmetry.space_group_name_H-M   'P 1'
#
loop_
_entity.id
_entity.type
_entity.pdbx_description
1 polymer ?
#
loop_
_entity_poly.entity_id
_entity_poly.type
_entity_poly.pdbx_seq_one_letter_code
_entity_poly.pdbx_strand_id
1 'polypeptide(L)'
;SYAQNSVSGTVVDGEVGSGLPGASVVVKGTSDGVSTDFNGAFSISVETGATLVVSYIGYDSVEVVVGESGDLGTIELTPGENILSGVTVFGNVSLAKDRETPVAVSTLTTAEIEDRIGNLELPELLNSTPGVYATRQGGAFGDSRINIRGFRQENIAVLINGMPVNDMENGRVYWSNWAGLTDVVSAMQVQRGLGSSPLPISSVGGTINIVTKSTDLSKGGKVAVRVGNDGYIKKTLNYNTGVMDGGHALSFVFSRTAGDGIVDFTEFEAYSY
;
A
#
# COMPACT_ATOMS: atom_id res chain seq x y z
N SER A 1 -1.04 -17.64 43.06
CA SER A 1 0.17 -17.96 42.29
C SER A 1 -0.21 -18.91 41.19
N TYR A 2 -0.49 -18.39 39.99
CA TYR A 2 -0.74 -19.24 38.83
C TYR A 2 0.62 -19.65 38.26
N ALA A 3 0.78 -20.95 37.96
CA ALA A 3 2.02 -21.47 37.40
C ALA A 3 2.09 -21.03 35.94
N GLN A 4 3.05 -20.19 35.59
CA GLN A 4 3.39 -19.92 34.20
C GLN A 4 4.14 -21.14 33.65
N ASN A 5 3.58 -21.73 32.59
CA ASN A 5 4.23 -22.83 31.88
C ASN A 5 5.00 -22.28 30.66
N SER A 6 6.22 -22.80 30.48
CA SER A 6 6.95 -22.50 29.22
C SER A 6 6.31 -23.31 28.10
N VAL A 7 5.82 -22.60 27.08
CA VAL A 7 5.16 -23.16 25.92
C VAL A 7 6.06 -22.98 24.71
N SER A 8 6.27 -24.04 23.94
CA SER A 8 7.11 -24.03 22.75
C SER A 8 6.36 -24.55 21.52
N GLY A 9 6.83 -24.16 20.34
CA GLY A 9 6.28 -24.63 19.07
C GLY A 9 7.14 -24.15 17.90
N THR A 10 6.79 -24.57 16.69
CA THR A 10 7.46 -24.16 15.45
C THR A 10 6.42 -23.65 14.46
N VAL A 11 6.63 -22.46 13.94
CA VAL A 11 5.77 -21.85 12.93
C VAL A 11 6.35 -22.10 11.56
N VAL A 12 5.55 -22.69 10.65
CA VAL A 12 5.99 -23.04 9.30
C VAL A 12 5.01 -22.55 8.25
N ASP A 13 5.52 -22.42 7.02
CA ASP A 13 4.73 -22.21 5.82
C ASP A 13 3.91 -23.46 5.51
N GLY A 14 2.58 -23.35 5.42
CA GLY A 14 1.68 -24.48 5.15
C GLY A 14 1.79 -25.06 3.74
N GLU A 15 2.37 -24.35 2.76
CA GLU A 15 2.56 -24.84 1.41
C GLU A 15 3.92 -25.50 1.20
N VAL A 16 4.98 -24.94 1.78
CA VAL A 16 6.36 -25.36 1.54
C VAL A 16 6.95 -26.12 2.71
N GLY A 17 6.36 -26.00 3.91
CA GLY A 17 6.84 -26.64 5.13
C GLY A 17 8.11 -26.03 5.72
N SER A 18 8.57 -24.89 5.22
CA SER A 18 9.75 -24.20 5.75
C SER A 18 9.42 -23.39 6.99
N GLY A 19 10.33 -23.34 7.97
CA GLY A 19 10.19 -22.49 9.15
C GLY A 19 10.07 -21.02 8.77
N LEU A 20 9.20 -20.27 9.46
CA LEU A 20 8.97 -18.84 9.24
C LEU A 20 9.73 -18.02 10.30
N PRO A 21 10.91 -17.46 9.98
CA PRO A 21 11.69 -16.66 10.91
C PRO A 21 11.08 -15.29 11.13
N GLY A 22 11.00 -14.85 12.39
CA GLY A 22 10.44 -13.55 12.75
C GLY A 22 8.90 -13.50 12.76
N ALA A 23 8.21 -14.65 12.71
CA ALA A 23 6.78 -14.70 12.96
C ALA A 23 6.46 -14.22 14.38
N SER A 24 5.40 -13.47 14.54
CA SER A 24 4.98 -12.89 15.82
C SER A 24 4.02 -13.85 16.52
N VAL A 25 4.31 -14.18 17.78
CA VAL A 25 3.48 -15.01 18.65
C VAL A 25 3.10 -14.18 19.88
N VAL A 26 1.84 -13.75 19.96
CA VAL A 26 1.35 -12.81 20.98
C VAL A 26 0.19 -13.43 21.76
N VAL A 27 0.16 -13.18 23.08
CA VAL A 27 -0.98 -13.59 23.92
C VAL A 27 -2.19 -12.70 23.62
N LYS A 28 -3.30 -13.29 23.23
CA LYS A 28 -4.52 -12.58 22.84
C LYS A 28 -5.01 -11.64 23.94
N GLY A 29 -5.15 -10.36 23.59
CA GLY A 29 -5.62 -9.32 24.54
C GLY A 29 -4.52 -8.69 25.40
N THR A 30 -3.25 -9.04 25.18
CA THR A 30 -2.11 -8.43 25.85
C THR A 30 -1.09 -7.92 24.82
N SER A 31 -0.01 -7.30 25.31
CA SER A 31 1.17 -6.95 24.50
C SER A 31 2.33 -7.94 24.67
N ASP A 32 2.12 -9.01 25.43
CA ASP A 32 3.16 -9.99 25.71
C ASP A 32 3.31 -10.96 24.53
N GLY A 33 4.49 -11.02 23.95
CA GLY A 33 4.76 -11.84 22.78
C GLY A 33 6.24 -12.05 22.53
N VAL A 34 6.52 -13.01 21.65
CA VAL A 34 7.88 -13.36 21.19
C VAL A 34 7.87 -13.48 19.66
N SER A 35 9.06 -13.40 19.06
CA SER A 35 9.26 -13.71 17.64
C SER A 35 9.94 -15.05 17.48
N THR A 36 9.63 -15.76 16.39
CA THR A 36 10.28 -17.03 16.05
C THR A 36 11.74 -16.83 15.63
N ASP A 37 12.57 -17.84 15.88
CA ASP A 37 13.97 -17.90 15.43
C ASP A 37 14.10 -18.25 13.93
N PHE A 38 15.34 -18.45 13.45
CA PHE A 38 15.62 -18.79 12.03
C PHE A 38 14.98 -20.09 11.54
N ASN A 39 14.63 -20.99 12.44
CA ASN A 39 13.97 -22.26 12.12
C ASN A 39 12.44 -22.18 12.31
N GLY A 40 11.92 -21.02 12.65
CA GLY A 40 10.50 -20.84 12.99
C GLY A 40 10.14 -21.23 14.42
N ALA A 41 11.12 -21.63 15.27
CA ALA A 41 10.85 -22.06 16.62
C ALA A 41 10.66 -20.88 17.59
N PHE A 42 9.77 -21.05 18.58
CA PHE A 42 9.54 -20.07 19.65
C PHE A 42 9.36 -20.74 21.02
N SER A 43 9.56 -19.95 22.05
CA SER A 43 9.24 -20.32 23.42
C SER A 43 8.70 -19.09 24.17
N ILE A 44 7.55 -19.23 24.82
CA ILE A 44 6.86 -18.16 25.53
C ILE A 44 6.32 -18.69 26.86
N SER A 45 6.36 -17.88 27.93
CA SER A 45 5.80 -18.23 29.23
C SER A 45 4.38 -17.71 29.36
N VAL A 46 3.39 -18.61 29.39
CA VAL A 46 1.96 -18.25 29.42
C VAL A 46 1.19 -19.19 30.34
N GLU A 47 -0.01 -18.80 30.74
CA GLU A 47 -0.92 -19.64 31.52
C GLU A 47 -1.60 -20.70 30.63
N THR A 48 -1.86 -21.89 31.19
CA THR A 48 -2.67 -22.91 30.51
C THR A 48 -4.06 -22.39 30.22
N GLY A 49 -4.53 -22.58 28.98
CA GLY A 49 -5.81 -22.06 28.50
C GLY A 49 -5.74 -20.67 27.85
N ALA A 50 -4.57 -20.02 27.85
CA ALA A 50 -4.36 -18.78 27.12
C ALA A 50 -4.47 -19.04 25.61
N THR A 51 -4.91 -18.05 24.84
CA THR A 51 -4.94 -18.10 23.39
C THR A 51 -3.75 -17.32 22.84
N LEU A 52 -2.93 -17.96 22.03
CA LEU A 52 -1.85 -17.31 21.27
C LEU A 52 -2.36 -16.93 19.89
N VAL A 53 -2.02 -15.73 19.43
CA VAL A 53 -2.22 -15.29 18.06
C VAL A 53 -0.89 -15.34 17.36
N VAL A 54 -0.78 -16.21 16.38
CA VAL A 54 0.42 -16.38 15.55
C VAL A 54 0.20 -15.68 14.23
N SER A 55 1.09 -14.78 13.86
CA SER A 55 0.97 -13.99 12.65
C SER A 55 2.32 -13.79 11.97
N TYR A 56 2.31 -13.76 10.65
CA TYR A 56 3.47 -13.45 9.83
C TYR A 56 3.05 -12.62 8.61
N ILE A 57 3.93 -11.76 8.14
CA ILE A 57 3.62 -10.85 7.02
C ILE A 57 3.33 -11.67 5.77
N GLY A 58 2.14 -11.49 5.19
CA GLY A 58 1.71 -12.23 4.00
C GLY A 58 1.00 -13.55 4.28
N TYR A 59 0.71 -13.87 5.55
CA TYR A 59 0.00 -15.08 5.97
C TYR A 59 -1.24 -14.75 6.80
N ASP A 60 -2.23 -15.63 6.74
CA ASP A 60 -3.39 -15.52 7.63
C ASP A 60 -2.97 -15.84 9.07
N SER A 61 -3.46 -15.04 10.02
CA SER A 61 -3.17 -15.27 11.42
C SER A 61 -3.95 -16.47 11.97
N VAL A 62 -3.29 -17.29 12.78
CA VAL A 62 -3.87 -18.48 13.40
C VAL A 62 -3.93 -18.27 14.92
N GLU A 63 -5.08 -18.62 15.52
CA GLU A 63 -5.26 -18.64 16.97
C GLU A 63 -5.07 -20.06 17.48
N VAL A 64 -4.18 -20.22 18.48
CA VAL A 64 -3.87 -21.52 19.10
C VAL A 64 -4.10 -21.42 20.60
N VAL A 65 -4.89 -22.34 21.15
CA VAL A 65 -5.13 -22.43 22.59
C VAL A 65 -4.05 -23.27 23.25
N VAL A 66 -3.44 -22.74 24.29
CA VAL A 66 -2.38 -23.42 25.07
C VAL A 66 -2.98 -24.55 25.88
N GLY A 67 -2.56 -25.79 25.58
CA GLY A 67 -2.91 -27.00 26.32
C GLY A 67 -2.02 -27.23 27.54
N GLU A 68 -2.27 -28.32 28.27
CA GLU A 68 -1.48 -28.69 29.45
C GLU A 68 -0.07 -29.21 29.12
N SER A 69 0.18 -29.67 27.88
CA SER A 69 1.47 -30.28 27.48
C SER A 69 2.61 -29.28 27.31
N GLY A 70 2.32 -28.00 27.19
CA GLY A 70 3.35 -26.97 26.94
C GLY A 70 4.05 -27.04 25.58
N ASP A 71 3.77 -28.06 24.77
CA ASP A 71 4.26 -28.17 23.40
C ASP A 71 3.07 -28.05 22.43
N LEU A 72 3.13 -27.02 21.54
CA LEU A 72 2.10 -26.76 20.54
C LEU A 72 2.42 -27.44 19.19
N GLY A 73 3.58 -28.10 19.09
CA GLY A 73 4.00 -28.76 17.85
C GLY A 73 4.24 -27.75 16.71
N THR A 74 3.85 -28.17 15.51
CA THR A 74 3.99 -27.33 14.31
C THR A 74 2.70 -26.54 14.07
N ILE A 75 2.85 -25.24 13.93
CA ILE A 75 1.76 -24.32 13.60
C ILE A 75 1.96 -23.89 12.14
N GLU A 76 1.06 -24.32 11.29
CA GLU A 76 1.09 -24.00 9.86
C GLU A 76 0.35 -22.69 9.62
N LEU A 77 1.03 -21.73 8.98
CA LEU A 77 0.40 -20.53 8.47
C LEU A 77 0.17 -20.68 6.97
N THR A 78 -1.03 -20.39 6.53
CA THR A 78 -1.39 -20.40 5.11
C THR A 78 -1.09 -19.02 4.52
N PRO A 79 -0.44 -18.91 3.33
CA PRO A 79 -0.34 -17.66 2.63
C PRO A 79 -1.73 -17.05 2.44
N GLY A 80 -1.97 -15.89 3.03
CA GLY A 80 -3.27 -15.24 3.01
C GLY A 80 -3.50 -14.55 1.68
N GLU A 81 -4.64 -14.78 1.04
CA GLU A 81 -5.13 -13.91 -0.04
C GLU A 81 -5.56 -12.53 0.51
N ASN A 82 -5.76 -12.44 1.80
CA ASN A 82 -6.00 -11.20 2.50
C ASN A 82 -4.67 -10.51 2.78
N ILE A 83 -4.24 -9.66 1.86
CA ILE A 83 -3.42 -8.51 2.18
C ILE A 83 -4.13 -7.85 3.36
N LEU A 84 -3.52 -7.92 4.55
CA LEU A 84 -4.05 -7.37 5.79
C LEU A 84 -4.76 -6.04 5.52
N SER A 85 -6.08 -6.06 5.60
CA SER A 85 -6.86 -4.84 5.74
C SER A 85 -6.42 -4.21 7.05
N GLY A 86 -5.35 -3.41 7.02
CA GLY A 86 -5.21 -2.60 8.19
C GLY A 86 -3.88 -2.20 8.71
N VAL A 87 -2.76 -2.57 8.26
CA VAL A 87 -1.55 -1.76 8.56
C VAL A 87 -0.56 -1.88 7.42
N THR A 88 -0.78 -1.14 6.38
CA THR A 88 0.32 -0.80 5.51
C THR A 88 1.24 0.12 6.32
N VAL A 89 2.29 -0.44 6.88
CA VAL A 89 3.33 0.36 7.54
C VAL A 89 4.05 1.10 6.43
N PHE A 90 3.62 2.31 6.16
CA PHE A 90 4.28 3.22 5.22
C PHE A 90 5.59 3.76 5.79
N GLY A 91 6.20 3.12 6.77
CA GLY A 91 7.42 3.58 7.40
C GLY A 91 7.35 5.07 7.75
N ASN A 92 8.41 5.82 7.47
CA ASN A 92 8.47 7.28 7.66
C ASN A 92 7.71 8.10 6.60
N VAL A 93 7.02 7.45 5.66
CA VAL A 93 6.35 8.09 4.52
C VAL A 93 4.86 8.38 4.80
N SER A 94 4.29 7.83 5.87
CA SER A 94 2.89 8.10 6.24
C SER A 94 2.72 9.54 6.75
N LEU A 95 1.76 10.27 6.19
CA LEU A 95 1.43 11.65 6.63
C LEU A 95 0.79 11.68 8.01
N ALA A 96 0.03 10.64 8.37
CA ALA A 96 -0.69 10.56 9.63
C ALA A 96 -1.16 9.15 9.90
N LYS A 97 -1.24 8.79 11.17
CA LYS A 97 -1.91 7.57 11.61
C LYS A 97 -3.39 7.84 11.80
N ASP A 98 -4.22 6.94 11.31
CA ASP A 98 -5.67 7.05 11.42
C ASP A 98 -6.06 7.07 12.91
N ARG A 99 -6.92 8.03 13.28
CA ARG A 99 -7.42 8.30 14.66
C ARG A 99 -6.39 8.75 15.70
N GLU A 100 -5.08 8.72 15.41
CA GLU A 100 -4.05 9.21 16.34
C GLU A 100 -3.63 10.66 16.03
N THR A 101 -3.70 11.07 14.77
CA THR A 101 -3.31 12.41 14.35
C THR A 101 -4.54 13.29 14.25
N PRO A 102 -4.59 14.47 14.89
CA PRO A 102 -5.77 15.34 14.93
C PRO A 102 -5.96 16.15 13.63
N VAL A 103 -5.80 15.49 12.49
CA VAL A 103 -5.99 16.08 11.15
C VAL A 103 -6.93 15.21 10.32
N ALA A 104 -7.65 15.83 9.40
CA ALA A 104 -8.56 15.12 8.51
C ALA A 104 -7.77 14.42 7.41
N VAL A 105 -7.42 13.16 7.61
CA VAL A 105 -6.75 12.30 6.63
C VAL A 105 -7.74 11.30 6.06
N SER A 106 -7.58 10.99 4.79
CA SER A 106 -8.24 9.88 4.11
C SER A 106 -7.20 9.08 3.35
N THR A 107 -7.25 7.77 3.46
CA THR A 107 -6.34 6.85 2.76
C THR A 107 -7.14 6.02 1.77
N LEU A 108 -6.69 5.97 0.52
CA LEU A 108 -7.13 5.00 -0.47
C LEU A 108 -6.13 3.86 -0.46
N THR A 109 -6.63 2.65 -0.24
CA THR A 109 -5.83 1.42 -0.22
C THR A 109 -5.59 0.88 -1.63
N THR A 110 -4.64 -0.04 -1.78
CA THR A 110 -4.37 -0.72 -3.06
C THR A 110 -5.63 -1.35 -3.65
N ALA A 111 -6.43 -2.05 -2.83
CA ALA A 111 -7.66 -2.71 -3.27
C ALA A 111 -8.69 -1.71 -3.82
N GLU A 112 -8.90 -0.58 -3.12
CA GLU A 112 -9.81 0.48 -3.59
C GLU A 112 -9.31 1.15 -4.86
N ILE A 113 -7.99 1.30 -5.01
CA ILE A 113 -7.37 1.85 -6.22
C ILE A 113 -7.56 0.89 -7.38
N GLU A 114 -7.26 -0.40 -7.22
CA GLU A 114 -7.39 -1.40 -8.28
C GLU A 114 -8.85 -1.59 -8.73
N ASP A 115 -9.81 -1.51 -7.82
CA ASP A 115 -11.24 -1.60 -8.12
C ASP A 115 -11.74 -0.39 -8.94
N ARG A 116 -11.24 0.80 -8.65
CA ARG A 116 -11.76 2.06 -9.22
C ARG A 116 -11.00 2.56 -10.44
N ILE A 117 -9.75 2.10 -10.64
CA ILE A 117 -8.83 2.74 -11.58
C ILE A 117 -9.34 2.73 -13.03
N GLY A 118 -9.96 1.64 -13.51
CA GLY A 118 -10.53 1.55 -14.85
C GLY A 118 -9.69 2.27 -15.92
N ASN A 119 -10.27 3.32 -16.51
CA ASN A 119 -9.64 4.28 -17.41
C ASN A 119 -9.42 5.67 -16.75
N LEU A 120 -9.54 5.76 -15.43
CA LEU A 120 -9.35 7.01 -14.70
C LEU A 120 -7.86 7.38 -14.61
N GLU A 121 -7.61 8.67 -14.57
CA GLU A 121 -6.31 9.20 -14.19
C GLU A 121 -6.14 9.21 -12.68
N LEU A 122 -4.88 9.26 -12.22
CA LEU A 122 -4.57 9.19 -10.81
C LEU A 122 -5.31 10.24 -9.95
N PRO A 123 -5.40 11.53 -10.34
CA PRO A 123 -6.16 12.51 -9.59
C PRO A 123 -7.65 12.21 -9.48
N GLU A 124 -8.25 11.62 -10.51
CA GLU A 124 -9.68 11.31 -10.54
C GLU A 124 -10.08 10.25 -9.52
N LEU A 125 -9.15 9.35 -9.15
CA LEU A 125 -9.36 8.37 -8.08
C LEU A 125 -9.71 9.03 -6.74
N LEU A 126 -9.20 10.24 -6.52
CA LEU A 126 -9.44 10.99 -5.30
C LEU A 126 -10.81 11.66 -5.22
N ASN A 127 -11.62 11.63 -6.29
CA ASN A 127 -12.99 12.18 -6.27
C ASN A 127 -13.91 11.48 -5.26
N SER A 128 -13.56 10.27 -4.83
CA SER A 128 -14.27 9.58 -3.74
C SER A 128 -13.91 10.12 -2.35
N THR A 129 -12.86 10.96 -2.25
CA THR A 129 -12.41 11.53 -0.98
C THR A 129 -13.21 12.80 -0.67
N PRO A 130 -13.83 12.93 0.50
CA PRO A 130 -14.60 14.11 0.85
C PRO A 130 -13.79 15.41 0.72
N GLY A 131 -14.36 16.39 0.02
CA GLY A 131 -13.74 17.71 -0.18
C GLY A 131 -12.63 17.76 -1.23
N VAL A 132 -12.42 16.68 -1.97
CA VAL A 132 -11.53 16.63 -3.14
C VAL A 132 -12.36 16.67 -4.42
N TYR A 133 -11.89 17.41 -5.39
CA TYR A 133 -12.50 17.51 -6.71
C TYR A 133 -11.40 17.51 -7.77
N ALA A 134 -11.38 16.51 -8.61
CA ALA A 134 -10.43 16.37 -9.71
C ALA A 134 -11.18 16.25 -11.04
N THR A 135 -10.66 16.94 -12.06
CA THR A 135 -11.22 16.95 -13.42
C THR A 135 -10.14 16.84 -14.46
N ARG A 136 -10.45 16.16 -15.56
CA ARG A 136 -9.63 16.25 -16.78
C ARG A 136 -9.73 17.62 -17.40
N GLN A 137 -8.67 18.05 -18.02
CA GLN A 137 -8.58 19.29 -18.76
C GLN A 137 -8.27 18.98 -20.23
N GLY A 138 -8.69 19.87 -21.14
CA GLY A 138 -8.32 19.77 -22.54
C GLY A 138 -8.91 18.59 -23.34
N GLY A 139 -9.77 17.77 -22.72
CA GLY A 139 -10.42 16.63 -23.39
C GLY A 139 -9.52 15.45 -23.72
N ALA A 140 -8.27 15.47 -23.28
CA ALA A 140 -7.30 14.40 -23.48
C ALA A 140 -6.79 13.81 -22.17
N PHE A 141 -5.91 12.83 -22.27
CA PHE A 141 -5.24 12.18 -21.14
C PHE A 141 -4.06 13.01 -20.63
N GLY A 142 -3.84 13.02 -19.31
CA GLY A 142 -2.61 13.50 -18.68
C GLY A 142 -2.63 14.94 -18.18
N ASP A 143 -3.72 15.68 -18.33
CA ASP A 143 -3.82 17.06 -17.87
C ASP A 143 -4.96 17.26 -16.86
N SER A 144 -4.94 16.50 -15.79
CA SER A 144 -5.92 16.62 -14.72
C SER A 144 -5.60 17.78 -13.77
N ARG A 145 -6.64 18.39 -13.22
CA ARG A 145 -6.55 19.36 -12.11
C ARG A 145 -7.20 18.81 -10.87
N ILE A 146 -6.65 19.19 -9.72
CA ILE A 146 -7.17 18.81 -8.42
C ILE A 146 -7.39 20.03 -7.54
N ASN A 147 -8.49 20.01 -6.80
CA ASN A 147 -8.82 20.98 -5.78
C ASN A 147 -9.13 20.26 -4.47
N ILE A 148 -8.69 20.79 -3.34
CA ILE A 148 -9.04 20.29 -2.02
C ILE A 148 -9.68 21.43 -1.23
N ARG A 149 -10.94 21.27 -0.78
CA ARG A 149 -11.71 22.28 -0.04
C ARG A 149 -11.72 23.64 -0.73
N GLY A 150 -11.73 23.69 -2.07
CA GLY A 150 -11.71 24.92 -2.86
C GLY A 150 -10.30 25.49 -3.11
N PHE A 151 -9.27 24.96 -2.45
CA PHE A 151 -7.90 25.36 -2.76
C PHE A 151 -7.45 24.72 -4.08
N ARG A 152 -6.81 25.51 -4.90
CA ARG A 152 -6.29 25.10 -6.21
C ARG A 152 -5.00 24.32 -6.03
N GLN A 153 -4.63 23.56 -7.05
CA GLN A 153 -3.48 22.66 -7.07
C GLN A 153 -2.16 23.33 -6.63
N GLU A 154 -1.98 24.60 -6.96
CA GLU A 154 -0.79 25.39 -6.60
C GLU A 154 -0.61 25.56 -5.08
N ASN A 155 -1.67 25.34 -4.31
CA ASN A 155 -1.68 25.44 -2.85
C ASN A 155 -1.75 24.06 -2.17
N ILE A 156 -1.55 22.99 -2.93
CA ILE A 156 -1.62 21.60 -2.46
C ILE A 156 -0.26 20.97 -2.66
N ALA A 157 0.34 20.44 -1.59
CA ALA A 157 1.55 19.67 -1.70
C ALA A 157 1.24 18.28 -2.28
N VAL A 158 1.96 17.86 -3.29
CA VAL A 158 1.89 16.51 -3.83
C VAL A 158 3.23 15.84 -3.65
N LEU A 159 3.22 14.69 -2.99
CA LEU A 159 4.41 13.90 -2.67
C LEU A 159 4.32 12.53 -3.34
N ILE A 160 5.43 12.03 -3.84
CA ILE A 160 5.60 10.63 -4.23
C ILE A 160 6.67 10.03 -3.32
N ASN A 161 6.30 9.05 -2.49
CA ASN A 161 7.17 8.45 -1.48
C ASN A 161 7.83 9.51 -0.56
N GLY A 162 7.09 10.56 -0.21
CA GLY A 162 7.58 11.67 0.61
C GLY A 162 8.38 12.74 -0.14
N MET A 163 8.68 12.56 -1.41
CA MET A 163 9.39 13.54 -2.24
C MET A 163 8.40 14.47 -2.96
N PRO A 164 8.52 15.80 -2.85
CA PRO A 164 7.64 16.74 -3.52
C PRO A 164 7.85 16.72 -5.04
N VAL A 165 6.72 16.73 -5.76
CA VAL A 165 6.69 16.71 -7.24
C VAL A 165 6.01 17.94 -7.85
N ASN A 166 5.63 18.89 -7.02
CA ASN A 166 5.14 20.17 -7.49
C ASN A 166 6.25 20.91 -8.26
N ASP A 167 5.89 21.47 -9.39
CA ASP A 167 6.76 22.32 -10.18
C ASP A 167 7.21 23.54 -9.38
N MET A 168 8.49 23.85 -9.41
CA MET A 168 9.08 24.92 -8.58
C MET A 168 8.73 26.33 -9.08
N GLU A 169 8.35 26.48 -10.33
CA GLU A 169 8.01 27.77 -10.91
C GLU A 169 6.56 28.19 -10.59
N ASN A 170 5.61 27.26 -10.77
CA ASN A 170 4.17 27.57 -10.68
C ASN A 170 3.41 26.76 -9.63
N GLY A 171 4.07 25.82 -8.93
CA GLY A 171 3.48 25.00 -7.87
C GLY A 171 2.54 23.89 -8.36
N ARG A 172 2.42 23.66 -9.68
CA ARG A 172 1.52 22.68 -10.26
C ARG A 172 2.17 21.31 -10.39
N VAL A 173 1.34 20.29 -10.57
CA VAL A 173 1.78 18.96 -10.99
C VAL A 173 1.27 18.72 -12.41
N TYR A 174 2.17 18.39 -13.31
CA TYR A 174 1.85 17.98 -14.68
C TYR A 174 1.68 16.47 -14.69
N TRP A 175 0.44 16.01 -14.59
CA TRP A 175 0.12 14.59 -14.43
C TRP A 175 0.50 13.75 -15.64
N SER A 176 0.63 14.35 -16.81
CA SER A 176 1.16 13.71 -18.03
C SER A 176 2.58 13.15 -17.83
N ASN A 177 3.40 13.79 -16.98
CA ASN A 177 4.74 13.31 -16.67
C ASN A 177 4.74 12.04 -15.79
N TRP A 178 3.56 11.70 -15.23
CA TRP A 178 3.38 10.59 -14.29
C TRP A 178 2.40 9.53 -14.82
N ALA A 179 2.34 9.35 -16.14
CA ALA A 179 1.36 8.48 -16.81
C ALA A 179 1.35 7.02 -16.30
N GLY A 180 2.51 6.50 -15.89
CA GLY A 180 2.65 5.14 -15.34
C GLY A 180 2.46 5.03 -13.83
N LEU A 181 2.28 6.15 -13.14
CA LEU A 181 2.20 6.12 -11.68
C LEU A 181 1.02 5.28 -11.18
N THR A 182 -0.10 5.27 -11.93
CA THR A 182 -1.27 4.44 -11.63
C THR A 182 -0.99 2.93 -11.59
N ASP A 183 0.07 2.47 -12.25
CA ASP A 183 0.41 1.04 -12.33
C ASP A 183 1.26 0.58 -11.13
N VAL A 184 1.90 1.54 -10.46
CA VAL A 184 2.83 1.27 -9.35
C VAL A 184 2.33 1.80 -8.00
N VAL A 185 1.24 2.57 -7.96
CA VAL A 185 0.70 3.10 -6.71
C VAL A 185 0.17 1.96 -5.83
N SER A 186 0.51 2.01 -4.55
CA SER A 186 0.00 1.10 -3.51
C SER A 186 -1.00 1.78 -2.59
N ALA A 187 -0.82 3.05 -2.32
CA ALA A 187 -1.76 3.82 -1.51
C ALA A 187 -1.68 5.31 -1.83
N MET A 188 -2.77 6.01 -1.56
CA MET A 188 -2.83 7.46 -1.64
C MET A 188 -3.40 8.00 -0.35
N GLN A 189 -2.70 8.93 0.28
CA GLN A 189 -3.15 9.61 1.48
C GLN A 189 -3.44 11.07 1.17
N VAL A 190 -4.61 11.54 1.58
CA VAL A 190 -5.03 12.94 1.42
C VAL A 190 -5.24 13.54 2.79
N GLN A 191 -4.37 14.46 3.16
CA GLN A 191 -4.53 15.31 4.32
C GLN A 191 -5.19 16.61 3.89
N ARG A 192 -6.30 16.97 4.52
CA ARG A 192 -7.11 18.13 4.18
C ARG A 192 -6.86 19.26 5.15
N GLY A 193 -6.42 20.42 4.63
CA GLY A 193 -6.09 21.60 5.42
C GLY A 193 -4.64 21.62 5.88
N LEU A 194 -4.31 22.62 6.72
CA LEU A 194 -2.98 22.79 7.27
C LEU A 194 -2.56 21.55 8.06
N GLY A 195 -1.52 20.92 7.61
CA GLY A 195 -0.84 19.82 8.29
C GLY A 195 0.59 20.21 8.61
N SER A 196 1.20 19.49 9.54
CA SER A 196 2.63 19.57 9.75
C SER A 196 3.36 18.86 8.60
N SER A 197 3.47 19.52 7.44
CA SER A 197 4.40 19.05 6.42
C SER A 197 5.82 19.48 6.86
N PRO A 198 6.76 18.57 7.00
CA PRO A 198 8.14 18.92 7.28
C PRO A 198 8.84 19.60 6.09
N LEU A 199 8.15 19.76 4.97
CA LEU A 199 8.70 20.24 3.71
C LEU A 199 8.31 21.72 3.47
N PRO A 200 9.21 22.52 2.93
CA PRO A 200 9.00 23.95 2.67
C PRO A 200 8.22 24.19 1.35
N ILE A 201 7.11 23.46 1.13
CA ILE A 201 6.25 23.65 -0.01
C ILE A 201 4.87 24.15 0.42
N SER A 202 4.19 24.87 -0.47
CA SER A 202 2.86 25.38 -0.20
C SER A 202 1.87 24.23 0.01
N SER A 203 1.31 24.09 1.20
CA SER A 203 0.36 23.03 1.56
C SER A 203 -0.86 23.56 2.32
N VAL A 204 -1.21 24.82 2.11
CA VAL A 204 -2.34 25.47 2.78
C VAL A 204 -3.66 24.76 2.50
N GLY A 205 -3.83 24.25 1.28
CA GLY A 205 -5.02 23.49 0.86
C GLY A 205 -5.02 22.05 1.38
N GLY A 206 -3.85 21.49 1.62
CA GLY A 206 -3.67 20.11 2.04
C GLY A 206 -2.45 19.47 1.42
N THR A 207 -2.29 18.16 1.70
CA THR A 207 -1.18 17.36 1.19
C THR A 207 -1.72 16.05 0.61
N ILE A 208 -1.24 15.68 -0.57
CA ILE A 208 -1.48 14.37 -1.19
C ILE A 208 -0.16 13.63 -1.16
N ASN A 209 -0.12 12.47 -0.52
CA ASN A 209 1.03 11.57 -0.54
C ASN A 209 0.68 10.30 -1.30
N ILE A 210 1.43 10.02 -2.34
CA ILE A 210 1.30 8.85 -3.19
C ILE A 210 2.42 7.90 -2.81
N VAL A 211 2.05 6.71 -2.36
CA VAL A 211 3.00 5.67 -2.01
C VAL A 211 3.01 4.64 -3.11
N THR A 212 4.19 4.34 -3.64
CA THR A 212 4.35 3.31 -4.66
C THR A 212 4.56 1.94 -4.03
N LYS A 213 4.29 0.89 -4.79
CA LYS A 213 4.53 -0.49 -4.38
C LYS A 213 5.99 -0.66 -4.00
N SER A 214 6.22 -1.21 -2.82
CA SER A 214 7.57 -1.47 -2.34
C SER A 214 8.13 -2.75 -2.96
N THR A 215 9.43 -2.98 -2.72
CA THR A 215 10.12 -4.20 -3.15
C THR A 215 9.74 -5.45 -2.34
N ASP A 216 8.89 -5.32 -1.33
CA ASP A 216 8.40 -6.43 -0.51
C ASP A 216 7.32 -7.27 -1.20
N LEU A 217 7.13 -7.07 -2.50
CA LEU A 217 6.21 -7.87 -3.31
C LEU A 217 6.74 -9.29 -3.52
N SER A 218 5.85 -10.26 -3.45
CA SER A 218 6.17 -11.64 -3.80
C SER A 218 6.65 -11.75 -5.26
N LYS A 219 7.49 -12.75 -5.54
CA LYS A 219 7.94 -13.04 -6.90
C LYS A 219 6.75 -13.34 -7.80
N GLY A 220 6.65 -12.64 -8.92
CA GLY A 220 5.57 -12.84 -9.86
C GLY A 220 5.47 -11.77 -10.93
N GLY A 221 4.54 -11.94 -11.85
CA GLY A 221 4.27 -10.97 -12.90
C GLY A 221 2.78 -10.84 -13.19
N LYS A 222 2.37 -9.66 -13.65
CA LYS A 222 1.00 -9.35 -14.05
C LYS A 222 1.01 -8.72 -15.44
N VAL A 223 0.18 -9.25 -16.32
CA VAL A 223 -0.13 -8.62 -17.61
C VAL A 223 -1.57 -8.14 -17.55
N ALA A 224 -1.81 -6.88 -17.86
CA ALA A 224 -3.14 -6.30 -17.88
C ALA A 224 -3.39 -5.56 -19.18
N VAL A 225 -4.62 -5.68 -19.68
CA VAL A 225 -5.13 -4.88 -20.80
C VAL A 225 -6.42 -4.23 -20.33
N ARG A 226 -6.49 -2.92 -20.44
CA ARG A 226 -7.69 -2.12 -20.15
C ARG A 226 -8.17 -1.48 -21.44
N VAL A 227 -9.46 -1.50 -21.66
CA VAL A 227 -10.11 -0.85 -22.79
C VAL A 227 -11.21 0.08 -22.26
N GLY A 228 -11.44 1.17 -22.96
CA GLY A 228 -12.44 2.16 -22.57
C GLY A 228 -13.07 2.81 -23.81
N ASN A 229 -13.86 3.85 -23.57
CA ASN A 229 -14.44 4.67 -24.63
C ASN A 229 -13.34 5.44 -25.38
N ASP A 230 -13.68 5.99 -26.52
CA ASP A 230 -12.84 6.88 -27.35
C ASP A 230 -11.48 6.23 -27.69
N GLY A 231 -11.52 4.97 -28.13
CA GLY A 231 -10.31 4.24 -28.51
C GLY A 231 -9.32 3.96 -27.38
N TYR A 232 -9.68 4.24 -26.11
CA TYR A 232 -8.76 4.06 -24.99
C TYR A 232 -8.32 2.60 -24.87
N ILE A 233 -7.02 2.39 -24.92
CA ILE A 233 -6.37 1.09 -24.65
C ILE A 233 -5.12 1.30 -23.80
N LYS A 234 -5.03 0.58 -22.70
CA LYS A 234 -3.82 0.54 -21.85
C LYS A 234 -3.35 -0.90 -21.73
N LYS A 235 -2.07 -1.11 -22.02
CA LYS A 235 -1.38 -2.39 -21.86
C LYS A 235 -0.31 -2.23 -20.80
N THR A 236 -0.30 -3.08 -19.79
CA THR A 236 0.66 -3.04 -18.69
C THR A 236 1.31 -4.40 -18.52
N LEU A 237 2.62 -4.40 -18.39
CA LEU A 237 3.43 -5.55 -17.98
C LEU A 237 4.14 -5.17 -16.67
N ASN A 238 3.96 -5.98 -15.65
CA ASN A 238 4.64 -5.84 -14.36
C ASN A 238 5.36 -7.14 -14.04
N TYR A 239 6.56 -7.05 -13.48
CA TYR A 239 7.31 -8.20 -12.99
C TYR A 239 8.11 -7.83 -11.74
N ASN A 240 8.00 -8.66 -10.71
CA ASN A 240 8.72 -8.52 -9.44
C ASN A 240 9.59 -9.76 -9.23
N THR A 241 10.82 -9.57 -8.84
CA THR A 241 11.74 -10.68 -8.54
C THR A 241 11.46 -11.32 -7.19
N GLY A 242 10.72 -10.65 -6.32
CA GLY A 242 10.73 -10.93 -4.89
C GLY A 242 12.10 -10.62 -4.29
N VAL A 243 12.24 -10.88 -3.00
CA VAL A 243 13.53 -10.75 -2.32
C VAL A 243 14.43 -11.90 -2.76
N MET A 244 15.55 -11.56 -3.38
CA MET A 244 16.58 -12.51 -3.84
C MET A 244 17.59 -12.80 -2.73
N ASP A 245 18.37 -13.86 -2.91
CA ASP A 245 19.52 -14.15 -2.06
C ASP A 245 20.46 -12.92 -2.00
N GLY A 246 20.69 -12.41 -0.80
CA GLY A 246 21.43 -11.16 -0.60
C GLY A 246 20.57 -9.93 -0.26
N GLY A 247 19.24 -10.08 -0.12
CA GLY A 247 18.34 -9.03 0.38
C GLY A 247 17.96 -7.96 -0.64
N HIS A 248 18.17 -8.21 -1.93
CA HIS A 248 17.80 -7.31 -3.01
C HIS A 248 16.50 -7.74 -3.66
N ALA A 249 15.64 -6.78 -4.03
CA ALA A 249 14.45 -7.02 -4.83
C ALA A 249 14.38 -5.99 -5.96
N LEU A 250 13.85 -6.41 -7.12
CA LEU A 250 13.67 -5.56 -8.29
C LEU A 250 12.21 -5.67 -8.76
N SER A 251 11.66 -4.52 -9.13
CA SER A 251 10.33 -4.43 -9.72
C SER A 251 10.40 -3.66 -11.03
N PHE A 252 9.82 -4.22 -12.08
CA PHE A 252 9.77 -3.63 -13.40
C PHE A 252 8.31 -3.43 -13.81
N VAL A 253 8.00 -2.24 -14.26
CA VAL A 253 6.68 -1.93 -14.84
C VAL A 253 6.90 -1.30 -16.20
N PHE A 254 6.17 -1.78 -17.17
CA PHE A 254 6.14 -1.21 -18.51
C PHE A 254 4.68 -1.04 -18.92
N SER A 255 4.31 0.15 -19.37
CA SER A 255 2.95 0.38 -19.88
C SER A 255 2.93 1.28 -21.10
N ARG A 256 1.91 1.03 -21.95
CA ARG A 256 1.52 1.90 -23.06
C ARG A 256 0.05 2.22 -22.93
N THR A 257 -0.26 3.51 -22.97
CA THR A 257 -1.63 4.03 -22.96
C THR A 257 -1.86 4.83 -24.25
N ALA A 258 -2.94 4.57 -24.94
CA ALA A 258 -3.31 5.32 -26.15
C ALA A 258 -4.83 5.48 -26.21
N GLY A 259 -5.30 6.48 -26.96
CA GLY A 259 -6.72 6.74 -27.18
C GLY A 259 -6.94 7.92 -28.12
N ASP A 260 -8.19 8.06 -28.60
CA ASP A 260 -8.56 9.13 -29.52
C ASP A 260 -8.87 10.45 -28.79
N GLY A 261 -9.04 10.38 -27.46
CA GLY A 261 -9.48 11.52 -26.65
C GLY A 261 -11.00 11.73 -26.70
N ILE A 262 -11.50 12.64 -25.87
CA ILE A 262 -12.94 12.96 -25.76
C ILE A 262 -13.37 14.02 -26.80
N VAL A 263 -12.41 14.80 -27.28
CA VAL A 263 -12.60 15.88 -28.23
C VAL A 263 -11.84 15.53 -29.51
N ASP A 264 -12.40 15.89 -30.68
CA ASP A 264 -11.74 15.70 -31.98
C ASP A 264 -10.31 16.30 -31.95
N PHE A 265 -9.37 15.57 -32.53
CA PHE A 265 -7.94 15.94 -32.59
C PHE A 265 -7.20 15.98 -31.24
N THR A 266 -7.68 15.21 -30.26
CA THR A 266 -6.99 15.05 -28.95
C THR A 266 -6.47 13.64 -28.73
N GLU A 267 -6.04 12.97 -29.82
CA GLU A 267 -5.39 11.67 -29.76
C GLU A 267 -4.14 11.74 -28.86
N PHE A 268 -3.93 10.70 -28.10
CA PHE A 268 -2.78 10.64 -27.17
C PHE A 268 -2.13 9.28 -27.18
N GLU A 269 -0.83 9.28 -26.89
CA GLU A 269 -0.05 8.08 -26.66
C GLU A 269 1.00 8.36 -25.58
N ALA A 270 1.05 7.50 -24.55
CA ALA A 270 1.98 7.61 -23.45
C ALA A 270 2.65 6.27 -23.17
N TYR A 271 3.95 6.31 -22.93
CA TYR A 271 4.77 5.17 -22.50
C TYR A 271 5.29 5.44 -21.10
N SER A 272 5.37 4.37 -20.30
CA SER A 272 5.96 4.41 -18.95
C SER A 272 6.79 3.16 -18.70
N TYR A 273 7.94 3.35 -18.05
CA TYR A 273 8.86 2.27 -17.69
C TYR A 273 9.64 2.65 -16.44
#